data_e00dadfeb78a7fdbd417b51a6f43f603
#
_entry.id   e00dadfeb78a7fdbd417b51a6f43f603
#
_cell.length_a   1.000
_cell.length_b   1.000
_cell.length_c   1.000
_cell.angle_alpha   90.00
_cell.angle_beta   90.00
_cell.angle_gamma   90.00
#
_symmetry.space_group_name_H-M   'P 1'
#
loop_
_entity.id
_entity.type
_entity.pdbx_description
1 polymer ?
#
loop_
_entity_poly.entity_id
_entity_poly.type
_entity_poly.pdbx_seq_one_letter_code
_entity_poly.pdbx_strand_id
1 'polypeptide(L)'
;MLPPVVPARPSHGTDRHIHITKSLPTCGKAGGHAPNQRSVDASGAGDTTPQAIRSTEGVRSAGVQRQYTGTSGKIDNCQLGVFLAYASDRGRALIDRELYLPTCWTEDPARRADARVGDEVGFATKPSLARAMLARAVDVGVPFRWVTGDEVYGQDPVLRGWLAQRRLGYVLAIGCKHRCGPRGQNVRTVSAILPEDAWEIRSAGDGAHGLREYAWALVPLPGRHEDGFEDALLIRRSLADGERAYYLTHAPAGTPLAEIVRAAGARWAIEECFQAAKNEVGLDHYQVRHYRAWYRHITLAMAAAAHLAAVRVTEAEKGEATVT
;
A
#
# COMPACT_ATOMS: atom_id res chain seq x y z
N MET A 1 -25.36 20.87 -12.09
CA MET A 1 -25.21 19.50 -12.59
C MET A 1 -24.04 19.54 -13.55
N LEU A 2 -22.82 19.22 -13.08
CA LEU A 2 -21.63 19.14 -13.92
C LEU A 2 -21.67 17.80 -14.67
N PRO A 3 -21.34 17.74 -15.96
CA PRO A 3 -21.32 16.49 -16.72
C PRO A 3 -20.25 15.55 -16.13
N PRO A 4 -20.45 14.23 -16.23
CA PRO A 4 -19.46 13.26 -15.75
C PRO A 4 -18.17 13.45 -16.56
N VAL A 5 -17.06 13.65 -15.84
CA VAL A 5 -15.72 13.61 -16.43
C VAL A 5 -15.48 12.19 -16.91
N VAL A 6 -15.59 11.97 -18.22
CA VAL A 6 -15.19 10.73 -18.86
C VAL A 6 -13.66 10.72 -18.84
N PRO A 7 -13.00 9.82 -18.11
CA PRO A 7 -11.55 9.73 -18.20
C PRO A 7 -11.17 9.32 -19.63
N ALA A 8 -10.21 10.04 -20.20
CA ALA A 8 -9.63 9.73 -21.51
C ALA A 8 -9.21 8.25 -21.53
N ARG A 9 -9.56 7.54 -22.62
CA ARG A 9 -9.12 6.17 -22.84
C ARG A 9 -7.59 6.12 -22.73
N PRO A 10 -7.01 5.29 -21.83
CA PRO A 10 -5.57 5.15 -21.78
C PRO A 10 -5.08 4.53 -23.10
N SER A 11 -4.16 5.20 -23.77
CA SER A 11 -3.35 4.63 -24.83
C SER A 11 -2.64 3.37 -24.31
N HIS A 12 -2.57 2.33 -25.14
CA HIS A 12 -1.95 1.05 -24.83
C HIS A 12 -0.55 1.23 -24.23
N GLY A 13 -0.32 0.57 -23.09
CA GLY A 13 1.01 0.28 -22.57
C GLY A 13 1.55 1.28 -21.55
N THR A 14 1.08 1.22 -20.32
CA THR A 14 1.89 1.45 -19.10
C THR A 14 1.06 0.99 -17.91
N ASP A 15 1.56 -0.02 -17.20
CA ASP A 15 0.98 -0.48 -15.92
C ASP A 15 1.18 0.63 -14.89
N ARG A 16 0.11 1.38 -14.60
CA ARG A 16 0.12 2.50 -13.65
C ARG A 16 -0.76 2.16 -12.47
N HIS A 17 -0.15 2.13 -11.29
CA HIS A 17 -0.82 1.72 -10.07
C HIS A 17 -0.74 2.81 -9.00
N ILE A 18 -1.80 2.96 -8.22
CA ILE A 18 -1.73 3.61 -6.92
C ILE A 18 -1.83 2.53 -5.84
N HIS A 19 -0.92 2.60 -4.89
CA HIS A 19 -0.92 1.73 -3.72
C HIS A 19 -1.18 2.52 -2.46
N ILE A 20 -2.12 2.03 -1.64
CA ILE A 20 -2.44 2.58 -0.34
C ILE A 20 -1.71 1.75 0.71
N THR A 21 -0.92 2.40 1.53
CA THR A 21 -0.20 1.74 2.60
C THR A 21 -0.14 2.58 3.87
N LYS A 22 0.13 1.93 4.99
CA LYS A 22 0.45 2.59 6.25
C LYS A 22 1.92 2.38 6.55
N SER A 23 2.61 3.42 6.94
CA SER A 23 3.98 3.37 7.44
C SER A 23 4.05 3.97 8.83
N LEU A 24 4.96 3.43 9.61
CA LEU A 24 5.28 3.92 10.94
C LEU A 24 6.66 4.56 10.88
N PRO A 25 6.84 5.86 11.15
CA PRO A 25 8.15 6.49 11.21
C PRO A 25 8.96 6.03 12.44
N THR A 26 10.28 5.89 12.29
CA THR A 26 11.19 5.67 13.41
C THR A 26 11.58 6.98 14.03
N CYS A 27 11.64 7.03 15.38
CA CYS A 27 12.39 8.08 16.08
C CYS A 27 13.86 7.62 16.19
N GLY A 28 14.78 8.42 15.67
CA GLY A 28 16.22 8.12 15.72
C GLY A 28 16.76 8.10 17.14
N LYS A 29 17.58 7.08 17.47
CA LYS A 29 18.50 7.16 18.60
C LYS A 29 19.72 7.96 18.18
N ALA A 30 20.00 9.03 18.91
CA ALA A 30 21.32 9.66 18.87
C ALA A 30 22.37 8.71 19.45
N GLY A 31 23.42 8.45 18.69
CA GLY A 31 24.76 8.06 19.05
C GLY A 31 25.02 6.86 19.95
N GLY A 32 25.77 5.87 19.46
CA GLY A 32 26.47 4.90 20.29
C GLY A 32 26.91 3.63 19.54
N HIS A 33 28.12 3.66 18.99
CA HIS A 33 29.07 2.56 18.70
C HIS A 33 28.53 1.15 18.37
N ALA A 34 28.91 0.67 17.21
CA ALA A 34 29.13 -0.75 16.91
C ALA A 34 30.38 -1.27 17.73
N PRO A 35 30.75 -2.55 17.85
CA PRO A 35 30.43 -3.67 16.95
C PRO A 35 30.11 -4.98 17.70
N ASN A 36 29.58 -6.00 17.07
CA ASN A 36 30.25 -7.30 16.99
C ASN A 36 29.53 -8.29 16.07
N GLN A 37 30.33 -8.81 15.16
CA GLN A 37 30.01 -9.99 14.37
C GLN A 37 29.86 -11.22 15.27
N ARG A 38 28.85 -12.04 15.04
CA ARG A 38 29.00 -13.50 15.05
C ARG A 38 27.92 -14.15 14.15
N SER A 39 28.46 -14.99 13.39
CA SER A 39 28.00 -15.96 12.39
C SER A 39 26.83 -16.87 12.76
N VAL A 40 26.11 -17.28 11.67
CA VAL A 40 25.56 -18.62 11.34
C VAL A 40 24.26 -19.00 12.07
N ASP A 41 23.14 -19.19 11.37
CA ASP A 41 22.79 -20.34 10.58
C ASP A 41 21.55 -20.10 9.71
N ALA A 42 21.59 -20.70 8.53
CA ALA A 42 20.54 -20.68 7.54
C ALA A 42 19.45 -21.69 7.90
N SER A 43 18.25 -21.21 8.07
CA SER A 43 17.00 -21.93 7.75
C SER A 43 15.83 -21.02 8.14
N GLY A 44 15.08 -20.55 7.19
CA GLY A 44 13.87 -19.81 7.49
C GLY A 44 13.38 -19.04 6.30
N ALA A 45 12.24 -19.44 5.80
CA ALA A 45 11.44 -18.70 4.88
C ALA A 45 11.34 -17.25 5.35
N GLY A 46 11.85 -16.32 4.55
CA GLY A 46 11.82 -14.90 4.86
C GLY A 46 10.38 -14.42 4.94
N ASP A 47 9.93 -14.17 6.15
CA ASP A 47 8.72 -13.44 6.45
C ASP A 47 8.92 -12.00 5.92
N THR A 48 8.39 -11.72 4.72
CA THR A 48 8.38 -10.40 4.10
C THR A 48 7.29 -9.53 4.71
N THR A 49 7.29 -9.43 6.02
CA THR A 49 6.50 -8.44 6.72
C THR A 49 7.16 -7.07 6.53
N PRO A 50 6.42 -6.00 6.15
CA PRO A 50 6.99 -4.68 5.97
C PRO A 50 7.79 -4.28 7.18
N GLN A 51 9.08 -3.99 6.98
CA GLN A 51 9.97 -3.51 8.05
C GLN A 51 9.38 -2.26 8.67
N ALA A 52 8.73 -2.43 9.76
CA ALA A 52 8.20 -1.37 10.56
C ALA A 52 9.29 -0.73 11.41
N ILE A 53 9.08 0.37 11.70
CA ILE A 53 9.60 1.50 12.42
C ILE A 53 9.71 1.20 13.91
N ARG A 54 10.84 1.58 14.48
CA ARG A 54 11.12 1.48 15.92
C ARG A 54 10.08 2.23 16.75
N SER A 55 9.82 1.70 17.95
CA SER A 55 9.02 2.34 18.99
C SER A 55 9.47 3.76 19.25
N THR A 56 8.53 4.72 19.30
CA THR A 56 8.81 6.08 19.73
C THR A 56 8.98 6.09 21.24
N GLU A 57 10.15 6.47 21.73
CA GLU A 57 10.30 6.86 23.13
C GLU A 57 9.54 8.18 23.33
N GLY A 58 8.38 8.12 24.00
CA GLY A 58 7.60 9.31 24.34
C GLY A 58 6.13 9.22 23.90
N VAL A 59 5.30 10.05 24.54
CA VAL A 59 3.84 10.05 24.39
C VAL A 59 3.31 11.37 23.80
N ARG A 60 4.19 12.31 23.45
CA ARG A 60 3.81 13.70 23.14
C ARG A 60 3.81 14.05 21.66
N SER A 61 4.40 13.23 20.77
CA SER A 61 4.33 13.46 19.33
C SER A 61 2.93 13.22 18.80
N ALA A 62 2.44 14.11 17.92
CA ALA A 62 1.09 14.03 17.37
C ALA A 62 0.77 12.63 16.81
N GLY A 63 -0.33 12.02 17.26
CA GLY A 63 -0.76 10.71 16.77
C GLY A 63 -0.09 9.48 17.43
N VAL A 64 0.85 9.67 18.35
CA VAL A 64 1.49 8.56 19.05
C VAL A 64 0.54 7.86 20.02
N GLN A 65 0.43 6.55 19.90
CA GLN A 65 -0.23 5.69 20.90
C GLN A 65 0.35 4.28 20.88
N ARG A 66 0.03 3.51 21.93
CA ARG A 66 0.29 2.06 21.92
C ARG A 66 -0.65 1.37 20.94
N GLN A 67 -0.07 0.79 19.90
CA GLN A 67 -0.81 0.03 18.88
C GLN A 67 0.06 -1.08 18.31
N TYR A 68 -0.57 -2.08 17.70
CA TYR A 68 0.16 -3.16 17.06
C TYR A 68 1.02 -2.62 15.91
N THR A 69 2.29 -2.96 15.92
CA THR A 69 3.22 -2.65 14.84
C THR A 69 3.66 -3.95 14.17
N GLY A 70 3.44 -4.05 12.87
CA GLY A 70 3.85 -5.22 12.07
C GLY A 70 5.36 -5.45 12.05
N THR A 71 6.18 -4.41 12.36
CA THR A 71 7.64 -4.48 12.37
C THR A 71 8.19 -5.11 13.63
N SER A 72 7.64 -4.78 14.77
CA SER A 72 8.13 -5.38 16.02
C SER A 72 7.32 -6.62 16.38
N GLY A 73 6.26 -6.94 15.64
CA GLY A 73 5.34 -8.04 15.94
C GLY A 73 4.61 -7.90 17.27
N LYS A 74 4.65 -6.72 17.89
CA LYS A 74 4.09 -6.44 19.23
C LYS A 74 3.36 -5.11 19.29
N ILE A 75 2.66 -4.91 20.41
CA ILE A 75 2.05 -3.61 20.73
C ILE A 75 3.14 -2.70 21.29
N ASP A 76 3.37 -1.57 20.62
CA ASP A 76 4.38 -0.59 21.00
C ASP A 76 3.87 0.84 20.78
N ASN A 77 4.54 1.84 21.41
CA ASN A 77 4.24 3.23 21.11
C ASN A 77 4.71 3.57 19.70
N CYS A 78 3.79 3.92 18.85
CA CYS A 78 4.13 4.30 17.48
C CYS A 78 3.20 5.37 16.93
N GLN A 79 3.74 6.14 16.00
CA GLN A 79 3.02 7.09 15.16
C GLN A 79 2.74 6.41 13.82
N LEU A 80 1.62 6.66 13.19
CA LEU A 80 1.23 6.00 11.96
C LEU A 80 0.83 7.02 10.89
N GLY A 81 1.52 6.99 9.75
CA GLY A 81 1.13 7.70 8.54
C GLY A 81 0.45 6.77 7.53
N VAL A 82 -0.55 7.27 6.84
CA VAL A 82 -1.15 6.64 5.66
C VAL A 82 -0.56 7.32 4.43
N PHE A 83 -0.17 6.56 3.43
CA PHE A 83 0.50 7.08 2.24
C PHE A 83 -0.15 6.56 0.96
N LEU A 84 -0.14 7.38 -0.08
CA LEU A 84 -0.32 6.94 -1.45
C LEU A 84 1.04 6.87 -2.14
N ALA A 85 1.32 5.73 -2.73
CA ALA A 85 2.46 5.55 -3.60
C ALA A 85 1.97 5.32 -5.03
N TYR A 86 2.61 5.99 -5.96
CA TYR A 86 2.42 5.81 -7.39
C TYR A 86 3.53 4.90 -7.93
N ALA A 87 3.16 3.93 -8.74
CA ALA A 87 4.10 3.04 -9.41
C ALA A 87 3.77 2.92 -10.90
N SER A 88 4.80 2.92 -11.71
CA SER A 88 4.75 2.69 -13.15
C SER A 88 5.99 1.91 -13.58
N ASP A 89 6.06 1.50 -14.83
CA ASP A 89 7.24 0.94 -15.48
C ASP A 89 8.47 1.88 -15.45
N ARG A 90 8.25 3.20 -15.37
CA ARG A 90 9.32 4.21 -15.32
C ARG A 90 9.85 4.48 -13.91
N GLY A 91 9.12 4.13 -12.87
CA GLY A 91 9.56 4.40 -11.50
C GLY A 91 8.41 4.48 -10.49
N ARG A 92 8.78 4.82 -9.26
CA ARG A 92 7.90 4.81 -8.10
C ARG A 92 8.14 6.03 -7.23
N ALA A 93 7.05 6.60 -6.68
CA ALA A 93 7.13 7.72 -5.75
C ALA A 93 5.98 7.71 -4.75
N LEU A 94 6.25 8.20 -3.53
CA LEU A 94 5.20 8.57 -2.59
C LEU A 94 4.60 9.90 -3.04
N ILE A 95 3.29 9.95 -3.27
CA ILE A 95 2.61 11.12 -3.86
C ILE A 95 1.68 11.85 -2.90
N ASP A 96 1.21 11.18 -1.83
CA ASP A 96 0.39 11.82 -0.80
C ASP A 96 0.55 11.12 0.55
N ARG A 97 0.16 11.78 1.65
CA ARG A 97 0.31 11.34 3.04
C ARG A 97 -0.75 11.94 3.95
N GLU A 98 -1.16 11.18 4.95
CA GLU A 98 -2.00 11.65 6.05
C GLU A 98 -1.49 11.07 7.36
N LEU A 99 -1.42 11.90 8.41
CA LEU A 99 -1.11 11.43 9.75
C LEU A 99 -2.37 10.87 10.39
N TYR A 100 -2.34 9.59 10.74
CA TYR A 100 -3.44 8.98 11.49
C TYR A 100 -3.45 9.48 12.94
N LEU A 101 -4.53 10.15 13.31
CA LEU A 101 -4.79 10.55 14.69
C LEU A 101 -5.83 9.61 15.32
N PRO A 102 -5.41 8.76 16.27
CA PRO A 102 -6.36 7.94 17.04
C PRO A 102 -7.39 8.78 17.81
N THR A 103 -8.52 8.16 18.17
CA THR A 103 -9.60 8.80 18.92
C THR A 103 -9.12 9.47 20.22
N CYS A 104 -8.19 8.84 20.95
CA CYS A 104 -7.58 9.41 22.15
C CYS A 104 -6.76 10.70 21.91
N TRP A 105 -6.51 11.06 20.66
CA TRP A 105 -5.90 12.33 20.27
C TRP A 105 -6.95 13.35 19.86
N THR A 106 -7.98 12.93 19.12
CA THR A 106 -9.00 13.83 18.60
C THR A 106 -10.00 14.28 19.67
N GLU A 107 -10.16 13.49 20.73
CA GLU A 107 -11.06 13.77 21.86
C GLU A 107 -10.35 14.43 23.07
N ASP A 108 -9.02 14.63 23.02
CA ASP A 108 -8.24 15.24 24.10
C ASP A 108 -7.77 16.66 23.70
N PRO A 109 -8.45 17.73 24.15
CA PRO A 109 -8.08 19.10 23.81
C PRO A 109 -6.68 19.50 24.28
N ALA A 110 -6.22 18.96 25.42
CA ALA A 110 -4.90 19.27 25.97
C ALA A 110 -3.79 18.69 25.11
N ARG A 111 -3.94 17.43 24.68
CA ARG A 111 -3.00 16.79 23.75
C ARG A 111 -2.99 17.48 22.39
N ARG A 112 -4.16 17.87 21.85
CA ARG A 112 -4.28 18.61 20.60
C ARG A 112 -3.53 19.93 20.69
N ALA A 113 -3.73 20.70 21.75
CA ALA A 113 -3.03 21.98 21.98
C ALA A 113 -1.51 21.80 22.09
N ASP A 114 -1.02 20.82 22.87
CA ASP A 114 0.42 20.53 23.04
C ASP A 114 1.07 20.15 21.71
N ALA A 115 0.39 19.37 20.87
CA ALA A 115 0.88 18.96 19.55
C ALA A 115 0.51 19.95 18.42
N ARG A 116 -0.17 21.03 18.71
CA ARG A 116 -0.65 22.03 17.75
C ARG A 116 -1.48 21.44 16.61
N VAL A 117 -2.40 20.55 16.97
CA VAL A 117 -3.40 20.00 16.04
C VAL A 117 -4.53 21.01 15.90
N GLY A 118 -4.83 21.43 14.67
CA GLY A 118 -5.90 22.41 14.41
C GLY A 118 -7.30 21.87 14.71
N ASP A 119 -8.24 22.77 15.02
CA ASP A 119 -9.61 22.39 15.38
C ASP A 119 -10.38 21.71 14.24
N GLU A 120 -9.98 21.98 13.01
CA GLU A 120 -10.51 21.38 11.78
C GLU A 120 -10.17 19.90 11.64
N VAL A 121 -9.18 19.38 12.38
CA VAL A 121 -8.71 18.00 12.26
C VAL A 121 -9.54 17.11 13.16
N GLY A 122 -10.49 16.37 12.59
CA GLY A 122 -11.31 15.37 13.26
C GLY A 122 -10.73 13.96 13.21
N PHE A 123 -11.42 13.02 13.87
CA PHE A 123 -11.12 11.61 13.74
C PHE A 123 -11.46 11.11 12.33
N ALA A 124 -10.54 10.37 11.73
CA ALA A 124 -10.78 9.65 10.48
C ALA A 124 -10.14 8.26 10.53
N THR A 125 -10.85 7.27 10.02
CA THR A 125 -10.29 5.92 9.87
C THR A 125 -9.22 5.90 8.78
N LYS A 126 -8.31 4.92 8.83
CA LYS A 126 -7.28 4.76 7.79
C LYS A 126 -7.87 4.64 6.38
N PRO A 127 -8.95 3.86 6.14
CA PRO A 127 -9.63 3.84 4.85
C PRO A 127 -10.24 5.20 4.46
N SER A 128 -10.76 5.98 5.41
CA SER A 128 -11.28 7.32 5.14
C SER A 128 -10.17 8.30 4.71
N LEU A 129 -9.00 8.25 5.37
CA LEU A 129 -7.82 9.01 4.98
C LEU A 129 -7.33 8.61 3.59
N ALA A 130 -7.26 7.32 3.30
CA ALA A 130 -6.89 6.79 2.00
C ALA A 130 -7.86 7.27 0.90
N ARG A 131 -9.18 7.24 1.17
CA ARG A 131 -10.19 7.73 0.24
C ARG A 131 -10.04 9.23 -0.05
N ALA A 132 -9.74 10.05 0.97
CA ALA A 132 -9.51 11.48 0.79
C ALA A 132 -8.27 11.75 -0.10
N MET A 133 -7.19 11.02 0.10
CA MET A 133 -5.98 11.11 -0.74
C MET A 133 -6.25 10.64 -2.18
N LEU A 134 -6.97 9.53 -2.37
CA LEU A 134 -7.37 9.06 -3.69
C LEU A 134 -8.25 10.06 -4.42
N ALA A 135 -9.17 10.73 -3.70
CA ALA A 135 -10.01 11.78 -4.29
C ALA A 135 -9.13 12.91 -4.82
N ARG A 136 -8.16 13.40 -4.03
CA ARG A 136 -7.19 14.42 -4.48
C ARG A 136 -6.41 13.97 -5.71
N ALA A 137 -5.94 12.72 -5.73
CA ALA A 137 -5.21 12.19 -6.87
C ALA A 137 -6.06 12.15 -8.16
N VAL A 138 -7.34 11.77 -8.04
CA VAL A 138 -8.31 11.79 -9.16
C VAL A 138 -8.58 13.23 -9.61
N ASP A 139 -8.82 14.15 -8.66
CA ASP A 139 -9.17 15.54 -8.96
C ASP A 139 -8.04 16.30 -9.70
N VAL A 140 -6.78 15.98 -9.39
CA VAL A 140 -5.62 16.56 -10.10
C VAL A 140 -5.20 15.76 -11.33
N GLY A 141 -5.94 14.70 -11.70
CA GLY A 141 -5.73 13.93 -12.92
C GLY A 141 -4.50 13.01 -12.89
N VAL A 142 -4.07 12.51 -11.73
CA VAL A 142 -3.02 11.48 -11.67
C VAL A 142 -3.44 10.27 -12.49
N PRO A 143 -2.68 9.87 -13.53
CA PRO A 143 -3.08 8.76 -14.39
C PRO A 143 -2.76 7.42 -13.71
N PHE A 144 -3.76 6.65 -13.35
CA PHE A 144 -3.61 5.29 -12.84
C PHE A 144 -4.79 4.42 -13.26
N ARG A 145 -4.55 3.12 -13.34
CA ARG A 145 -5.57 2.12 -13.70
C ARG A 145 -6.01 1.29 -12.50
N TRP A 146 -5.08 1.05 -11.57
CA TRP A 146 -5.29 0.14 -10.45
C TRP A 146 -5.05 0.82 -9.11
N VAL A 147 -5.89 0.47 -8.15
CA VAL A 147 -5.69 0.78 -6.74
C VAL A 147 -5.40 -0.53 -6.00
N THR A 148 -4.30 -0.57 -5.27
CA THR A 148 -3.91 -1.73 -4.46
C THR A 148 -3.77 -1.32 -2.99
N GLY A 149 -3.90 -2.26 -2.07
CA GLY A 149 -3.81 -1.98 -0.64
C GLY A 149 -3.86 -3.24 0.21
N ASP A 150 -3.48 -3.10 1.49
CA ASP A 150 -3.50 -4.19 2.47
C ASP A 150 -4.92 -4.50 2.98
N GLU A 151 -5.03 -5.47 3.90
CA GLU A 151 -6.30 -5.93 4.46
C GLU A 151 -7.10 -4.82 5.15
N VAL A 152 -6.46 -3.81 5.71
CA VAL A 152 -7.14 -2.69 6.38
C VAL A 152 -8.02 -1.94 5.38
N TYR A 153 -7.54 -1.79 4.14
CA TYR A 153 -8.28 -1.11 3.07
C TYR A 153 -9.22 -2.07 2.33
N GLY A 154 -8.77 -3.29 2.08
CA GLY A 154 -9.57 -4.29 1.36
C GLY A 154 -10.81 -4.75 2.12
N GLN A 155 -10.80 -4.72 3.45
CA GLN A 155 -11.97 -5.06 4.26
C GLN A 155 -13.01 -3.94 4.35
N ASP A 156 -12.66 -2.70 3.99
CA ASP A 156 -13.58 -1.56 4.09
C ASP A 156 -14.55 -1.48 2.89
N PRO A 157 -15.85 -1.73 3.09
CA PRO A 157 -16.83 -1.73 2.01
C PRO A 157 -17.11 -0.33 1.47
N VAL A 158 -16.88 0.72 2.29
CA VAL A 158 -17.12 2.10 1.88
C VAL A 158 -16.06 2.53 0.89
N LEU A 159 -14.79 2.19 1.14
CA LEU A 159 -13.69 2.45 0.21
C LEU A 159 -13.92 1.71 -1.12
N ARG A 160 -14.23 0.39 -1.07
CA ARG A 160 -14.48 -0.40 -2.28
C ARG A 160 -15.66 0.15 -3.10
N GLY A 161 -16.77 0.46 -2.43
CA GLY A 161 -17.93 1.05 -3.08
C GLY A 161 -17.63 2.41 -3.72
N TRP A 162 -16.79 3.24 -3.07
CA TRP A 162 -16.35 4.53 -3.60
C TRP A 162 -15.47 4.37 -4.86
N LEU A 163 -14.57 3.36 -4.88
CA LEU A 163 -13.75 3.02 -6.04
C LEU A 163 -14.61 2.53 -7.21
N ALA A 164 -15.50 1.58 -6.94
CA ALA A 164 -16.40 1.02 -7.96
C ALA A 164 -17.30 2.09 -8.60
N GLN A 165 -17.92 2.97 -7.80
CA GLN A 165 -18.74 4.08 -8.31
C GLN A 165 -17.97 5.02 -9.26
N ARG A 166 -16.65 5.08 -9.14
CA ARG A 166 -15.77 5.87 -10.00
C ARG A 166 -15.14 5.07 -11.14
N ARG A 167 -15.53 3.80 -11.29
CA ARG A 167 -14.95 2.87 -12.28
C ARG A 167 -13.43 2.77 -12.17
N LEU A 168 -12.93 2.79 -10.94
CA LEU A 168 -11.51 2.61 -10.65
C LEU A 168 -11.24 1.14 -10.35
N GLY A 169 -10.38 0.51 -11.15
CA GLY A 169 -9.96 -0.87 -10.93
C GLY A 169 -9.22 -1.01 -9.59
N TYR A 170 -9.45 -2.12 -8.89
CA TYR A 170 -8.69 -2.40 -7.67
C TYR A 170 -8.34 -3.88 -7.49
N VAL A 171 -7.24 -4.11 -6.78
CA VAL A 171 -6.83 -5.40 -6.23
C VAL A 171 -6.46 -5.16 -4.77
N LEU A 172 -7.36 -5.46 -3.85
CA LEU A 172 -7.24 -5.14 -2.43
C LEU A 172 -7.16 -6.42 -1.60
N ALA A 173 -6.10 -6.55 -0.78
CA ALA A 173 -5.94 -7.72 0.09
C ALA A 173 -7.06 -7.79 1.14
N ILE A 174 -7.45 -9.01 1.49
CA ILE A 174 -8.45 -9.30 2.53
C ILE A 174 -7.98 -10.45 3.41
N GLY A 175 -8.47 -10.47 4.65
CA GLY A 175 -8.15 -11.55 5.58
C GLY A 175 -8.83 -12.87 5.23
N CYS A 176 -8.21 -13.97 5.63
CA CYS A 176 -8.69 -15.33 5.35
C CYS A 176 -10.08 -15.66 5.92
N LYS A 177 -10.60 -14.84 6.84
CA LYS A 177 -11.95 -14.97 7.42
C LYS A 177 -13.01 -14.15 6.66
N HIS A 178 -12.63 -13.38 5.67
CA HIS A 178 -13.56 -12.55 4.88
C HIS A 178 -14.60 -13.44 4.18
N ARG A 179 -15.84 -12.95 4.13
CA ARG A 179 -16.99 -13.68 3.56
C ARG A 179 -17.42 -13.00 2.29
N CYS A 180 -17.14 -13.61 1.15
CA CYS A 180 -17.51 -13.07 -0.16
C CYS A 180 -17.86 -14.14 -1.20
N GLY A 181 -17.78 -15.41 -0.85
CA GLY A 181 -18.13 -16.48 -1.79
C GLY A 181 -19.59 -16.42 -2.25
N PRO A 182 -19.95 -17.11 -3.35
CA PRO A 182 -21.28 -17.04 -3.97
C PRO A 182 -22.46 -17.33 -3.03
N ARG A 183 -22.21 -18.02 -1.93
CA ARG A 183 -23.18 -18.32 -0.86
C ARG A 183 -22.80 -17.68 0.48
N GLY A 184 -21.99 -16.60 0.46
CA GLY A 184 -21.46 -15.97 1.65
C GLY A 184 -20.45 -16.84 2.42
N GLN A 185 -19.81 -17.82 1.74
CA GLN A 185 -18.74 -18.60 2.34
C GLN A 185 -17.52 -17.70 2.62
N ASN A 186 -16.73 -18.16 3.58
CA ASN A 186 -15.46 -17.50 3.84
C ASN A 186 -14.43 -17.90 2.76
N VAL A 187 -13.51 -17.02 2.45
CA VAL A 187 -12.56 -17.19 1.35
C VAL A 187 -11.65 -18.40 1.52
N ARG A 188 -11.34 -18.80 2.76
CA ARG A 188 -10.59 -20.03 3.05
C ARG A 188 -11.37 -21.26 2.60
N THR A 189 -12.68 -21.31 2.85
CA THR A 189 -13.55 -22.40 2.41
C THR A 189 -13.63 -22.45 0.88
N VAL A 190 -13.81 -21.29 0.23
CA VAL A 190 -13.82 -21.21 -1.24
C VAL A 190 -12.51 -21.77 -1.81
N SER A 191 -11.37 -21.34 -1.28
CA SER A 191 -10.07 -21.76 -1.79
C SER A 191 -9.74 -23.24 -1.54
N ALA A 192 -10.38 -23.86 -0.54
CA ALA A 192 -10.13 -25.27 -0.21
C ALA A 192 -10.82 -26.24 -1.16
N ILE A 193 -11.87 -25.80 -1.84
CA ILE A 193 -12.67 -26.64 -2.75
C ILE A 193 -12.38 -26.39 -4.23
N LEU A 194 -11.44 -25.48 -4.55
CA LEU A 194 -11.05 -25.24 -5.93
C LEU A 194 -10.31 -26.46 -6.50
N PRO A 195 -10.70 -26.93 -7.69
CA PRO A 195 -9.98 -27.99 -8.36
C PRO A 195 -8.60 -27.52 -8.85
N GLU A 196 -7.67 -28.44 -9.08
CA GLU A 196 -6.29 -28.08 -9.44
C GLU A 196 -6.19 -27.38 -10.80
N ASP A 197 -7.08 -27.63 -11.73
CA ASP A 197 -7.15 -26.96 -13.04
C ASP A 197 -7.63 -25.51 -12.96
N ALA A 198 -8.15 -25.06 -11.80
CA ALA A 198 -8.48 -23.65 -11.56
C ALA A 198 -7.24 -22.79 -11.24
N TRP A 199 -6.07 -23.42 -11.08
CA TRP A 199 -4.83 -22.72 -10.70
C TRP A 199 -3.90 -22.56 -11.89
N GLU A 200 -3.41 -21.31 -12.09
CA GLU A 200 -2.41 -20.99 -13.09
C GLU A 200 -1.14 -20.48 -12.42
N ILE A 201 0.03 -20.98 -12.81
CA ILE A 201 1.32 -20.45 -12.34
C ILE A 201 1.62 -19.19 -13.13
N ARG A 202 1.80 -18.07 -12.41
CA ARG A 202 2.11 -16.76 -12.97
C ARG A 202 3.09 -16.02 -12.08
N SER A 203 3.95 -15.21 -12.71
CA SER A 203 4.83 -14.30 -12.00
C SER A 203 4.07 -13.05 -11.54
N ALA A 204 4.30 -12.66 -10.29
CA ALA A 204 3.86 -11.39 -9.71
C ALA A 204 4.88 -10.25 -9.91
N GLY A 205 5.78 -10.40 -10.87
CA GLY A 205 6.90 -9.49 -11.15
C GLY A 205 8.21 -9.94 -10.49
N ASP A 206 9.25 -9.12 -10.67
CA ASP A 206 10.58 -9.40 -10.13
C ASP A 206 10.61 -9.26 -8.60
N GLY A 207 11.46 -10.00 -7.96
CA GLY A 207 11.80 -9.90 -6.55
C GLY A 207 13.31 -9.83 -6.37
N ALA A 208 13.77 -9.62 -5.14
CA ALA A 208 15.20 -9.53 -4.83
C ALA A 208 16.03 -10.77 -5.23
N HIS A 209 15.36 -11.93 -5.40
CA HIS A 209 15.99 -13.22 -5.73
C HIS A 209 15.49 -13.82 -7.06
N GLY A 210 14.91 -13.01 -7.95
CA GLY A 210 14.35 -13.43 -9.24
C GLY A 210 12.84 -13.32 -9.32
N LEU A 211 12.23 -14.00 -10.32
CA LEU A 211 10.78 -13.97 -10.55
C LEU A 211 10.01 -14.55 -9.35
N ARG A 212 8.97 -13.83 -8.93
CA ARG A 212 8.08 -14.27 -7.84
C ARG A 212 6.91 -15.05 -8.42
N GLU A 213 7.07 -16.36 -8.56
CA GLU A 213 6.06 -17.24 -9.11
C GLU A 213 5.15 -17.82 -8.02
N TYR A 214 3.86 -17.83 -8.31
CA TYR A 214 2.81 -18.38 -7.45
C TYR A 214 1.75 -19.06 -8.30
N ALA A 215 1.01 -19.98 -7.71
CA ALA A 215 -0.25 -20.45 -8.29
C ALA A 215 -1.37 -19.45 -7.96
N TRP A 216 -2.14 -19.07 -8.97
CA TRP A 216 -3.22 -18.09 -8.87
C TRP A 216 -4.53 -18.68 -9.35
N ALA A 217 -5.62 -18.36 -8.66
CA ALA A 217 -6.97 -18.68 -9.09
C ALA A 217 -7.85 -17.45 -9.02
N LEU A 218 -8.71 -17.26 -10.01
CA LEU A 218 -9.68 -16.16 -10.06
C LEU A 218 -11.10 -16.74 -10.01
N VAL A 219 -11.84 -16.38 -8.97
CA VAL A 219 -13.21 -16.87 -8.74
C VAL A 219 -14.17 -15.71 -8.94
N PRO A 220 -15.02 -15.70 -9.98
CA PRO A 220 -16.02 -14.67 -10.17
C PRO A 220 -16.95 -14.55 -8.97
N LEU A 221 -17.24 -13.33 -8.57
CA LEU A 221 -18.19 -13.04 -7.51
C LEU A 221 -19.52 -12.55 -8.12
N PRO A 222 -20.66 -12.90 -7.50
CA PRO A 222 -21.94 -12.37 -7.94
C PRO A 222 -21.98 -10.86 -7.70
N GLY A 223 -22.18 -10.08 -8.73
CA GLY A 223 -22.28 -8.63 -8.72
C GLY A 223 -23.16 -8.11 -9.84
N ARG A 224 -23.54 -6.83 -9.77
CA ARG A 224 -24.18 -6.15 -10.89
C ARG A 224 -23.09 -5.68 -11.85
N HIS A 225 -23.06 -6.27 -13.04
CA HIS A 225 -22.10 -5.95 -14.09
C HIS A 225 -22.63 -4.89 -15.08
N GLU A 226 -23.55 -4.02 -14.63
CA GLU A 226 -24.21 -3.03 -15.48
C GLU A 226 -23.27 -1.94 -16.01
N ASP A 227 -22.10 -1.79 -15.39
CA ASP A 227 -21.11 -0.76 -15.72
C ASP A 227 -19.91 -1.27 -16.56
N GLY A 228 -19.90 -2.54 -16.94
CA GLY A 228 -18.82 -3.17 -17.69
C GLY A 228 -17.59 -3.52 -16.83
N PHE A 229 -17.78 -3.62 -15.50
CA PHE A 229 -16.76 -4.14 -14.56
C PHE A 229 -17.23 -5.46 -13.94
N GLU A 230 -16.28 -6.26 -13.51
CA GLU A 230 -16.49 -7.56 -12.86
C GLU A 230 -15.79 -7.61 -11.50
N ASP A 231 -16.49 -8.19 -10.53
CA ASP A 231 -15.92 -8.48 -9.21
C ASP A 231 -15.45 -9.92 -9.17
N ALA A 232 -14.27 -10.15 -8.58
CA ALA A 232 -13.76 -11.49 -8.37
C ALA A 232 -12.96 -11.61 -7.07
N LEU A 233 -12.83 -12.84 -6.57
CA LEU A 233 -11.89 -13.25 -5.55
C LEU A 233 -10.64 -13.78 -6.26
N LEU A 234 -9.53 -13.06 -6.14
CA LEU A 234 -8.22 -13.55 -6.56
C LEU A 234 -7.54 -14.23 -5.38
N ILE A 235 -7.02 -15.43 -5.62
CA ILE A 235 -6.34 -16.25 -4.60
C ILE A 235 -4.93 -16.53 -5.08
N ARG A 236 -3.94 -16.24 -4.25
CA ARG A 236 -2.54 -16.61 -4.44
C ARG A 236 -2.21 -17.81 -3.55
N ARG A 237 -1.52 -18.81 -4.09
CA ARG A 237 -0.96 -19.95 -3.37
C ARG A 237 0.55 -20.00 -3.59
N SER A 238 1.32 -19.99 -2.53
CA SER A 238 2.77 -20.15 -2.56
C SER A 238 3.11 -21.55 -3.08
N LEU A 239 4.10 -21.64 -3.98
CA LEU A 239 4.56 -22.90 -4.52
C LEU A 239 5.46 -23.67 -3.53
N ALA A 240 6.05 -22.96 -2.56
CA ALA A 240 6.97 -23.54 -1.60
C ALA A 240 6.27 -24.23 -0.43
N ASP A 241 5.28 -23.56 0.17
CA ASP A 241 4.64 -23.99 1.43
C ASP A 241 3.11 -24.06 1.36
N GLY A 242 2.53 -23.67 0.21
CA GLY A 242 1.08 -23.66 0.02
C GLY A 242 0.34 -22.53 0.75
N GLU A 243 1.06 -21.57 1.37
CA GLU A 243 0.44 -20.41 2.01
C GLU A 243 -0.47 -19.66 1.02
N ARG A 244 -1.63 -19.22 1.51
CA ARG A 244 -2.63 -18.54 0.68
C ARG A 244 -2.83 -17.09 1.09
N ALA A 245 -2.88 -16.20 0.10
CA ALA A 245 -3.31 -14.81 0.24
C ALA A 245 -4.56 -14.57 -0.62
N TYR A 246 -5.41 -13.65 -0.19
CA TYR A 246 -6.72 -13.40 -0.77
C TYR A 246 -6.89 -11.93 -1.09
N TYR A 247 -7.52 -11.64 -2.23
CA TYR A 247 -7.76 -10.29 -2.70
C TYR A 247 -9.15 -10.17 -3.29
N LEU A 248 -9.83 -9.06 -3.01
CA LEU A 248 -11.00 -8.67 -3.79
C LEU A 248 -10.54 -7.82 -4.97
N THR A 249 -11.07 -8.13 -6.14
CA THR A 249 -10.78 -7.42 -7.39
C THR A 249 -12.04 -6.81 -7.97
N HIS A 250 -11.88 -5.66 -8.60
CA HIS A 250 -12.89 -4.98 -9.41
C HIS A 250 -12.16 -4.52 -10.68
N ALA A 251 -12.52 -5.05 -11.81
CA ALA A 251 -11.79 -4.85 -13.05
C ALA A 251 -12.76 -4.72 -14.23
N PRO A 252 -12.36 -4.05 -15.32
CA PRO A 252 -13.12 -4.12 -16.58
C PRO A 252 -13.36 -5.56 -16.99
N ALA A 253 -14.55 -5.86 -17.46
CA ALA A 253 -14.95 -7.20 -17.89
C ALA A 253 -13.97 -7.76 -18.93
N GLY A 254 -13.59 -9.02 -18.77
CA GLY A 254 -12.61 -9.68 -19.64
C GLY A 254 -11.14 -9.28 -19.38
N THR A 255 -10.83 -8.58 -18.27
CA THR A 255 -9.42 -8.31 -17.91
C THR A 255 -8.66 -9.63 -17.69
N PRO A 256 -7.53 -9.86 -18.40
CA PRO A 256 -6.77 -11.11 -18.26
C PRO A 256 -6.23 -11.31 -16.84
N LEU A 257 -6.21 -12.58 -16.36
CA LEU A 257 -5.62 -12.93 -15.07
C LEU A 257 -4.19 -12.39 -14.90
N ALA A 258 -3.38 -12.44 -15.94
CA ALA A 258 -2.00 -11.94 -15.92
C ALA A 258 -1.92 -10.45 -15.55
N GLU A 259 -2.87 -9.63 -15.97
CA GLU A 259 -2.92 -8.21 -15.63
C GLU A 259 -3.33 -7.99 -14.18
N ILE A 260 -4.33 -8.72 -13.69
CA ILE A 260 -4.77 -8.67 -12.29
C ILE A 260 -3.64 -9.13 -11.37
N VAL A 261 -2.89 -10.17 -11.76
CA VAL A 261 -1.72 -10.68 -11.01
C VAL A 261 -0.60 -9.64 -10.95
N ARG A 262 -0.32 -8.94 -12.05
CA ARG A 262 0.67 -7.83 -12.04
C ARG A 262 0.24 -6.72 -11.09
N ALA A 263 -1.04 -6.35 -11.10
CA ALA A 263 -1.57 -5.36 -10.16
C ALA A 263 -1.40 -5.82 -8.70
N ALA A 264 -1.70 -7.09 -8.38
CA ALA A 264 -1.45 -7.67 -7.06
C ALA A 264 0.04 -7.64 -6.68
N GLY A 265 0.92 -7.91 -7.63
CA GLY A 265 2.38 -7.91 -7.48
C GLY A 265 2.99 -6.53 -7.27
N ALA A 266 2.36 -5.47 -7.77
CA ALA A 266 2.84 -4.10 -7.65
C ALA A 266 2.99 -3.63 -6.19
N ARG A 267 2.35 -4.29 -5.22
CA ARG A 267 2.51 -4.01 -3.79
C ARG A 267 3.97 -4.13 -3.32
N TRP A 268 4.73 -5.09 -3.81
CA TRP A 268 6.15 -5.25 -3.48
C TRP A 268 6.97 -4.00 -3.83
N ALA A 269 6.67 -3.41 -4.95
CA ALA A 269 7.31 -2.20 -5.44
C ALA A 269 7.26 -1.01 -4.47
N ILE A 270 6.25 -1.01 -3.60
CA ILE A 270 6.03 0.07 -2.63
C ILE A 270 6.91 -0.11 -1.39
N GLU A 271 7.18 -1.36 -1.00
CA GLU A 271 8.11 -1.63 0.09
C GLU A 271 9.51 -1.11 -0.26
N GLU A 272 9.96 -1.33 -1.51
CA GLU A 272 11.21 -0.75 -2.02
C GLU A 272 11.17 0.79 -2.06
N CYS A 273 10.05 1.40 -2.46
CA CYS A 273 9.89 2.85 -2.45
C CYS A 273 10.06 3.44 -1.04
N PHE A 274 9.46 2.79 -0.02
CA PHE A 274 9.65 3.19 1.37
C PHE A 274 11.09 2.97 1.85
N GLN A 275 11.68 1.84 1.52
CA GLN A 275 13.06 1.53 1.87
C GLN A 275 14.00 2.59 1.30
N ALA A 276 13.87 2.93 0.03
CA ALA A 276 14.65 3.99 -0.61
C ALA A 276 14.41 5.34 0.07
N ALA A 277 13.15 5.73 0.31
CA ALA A 277 12.85 6.99 0.96
C ALA A 277 13.41 7.10 2.39
N LYS A 278 13.47 6.01 3.13
CA LYS A 278 14.09 5.96 4.46
C LYS A 278 15.62 6.07 4.38
N ASN A 279 16.23 5.27 3.53
CA ASN A 279 17.68 5.16 3.46
C ASN A 279 18.35 6.38 2.82
N GLU A 280 17.72 6.96 1.79
CA GLU A 280 18.35 7.98 0.95
C GLU A 280 17.99 9.40 1.37
N VAL A 281 16.76 9.62 1.85
CA VAL A 281 16.27 10.97 2.18
C VAL A 281 15.76 11.11 3.61
N GLY A 282 15.94 10.09 4.44
CA GLY A 282 15.62 10.14 5.86
C GLY A 282 14.13 10.34 6.15
N LEU A 283 13.24 9.68 5.40
CA LEU A 283 11.79 9.79 5.60
C LEU A 283 11.37 9.56 7.07
N ASP A 284 12.08 8.72 7.78
CA ASP A 284 11.84 8.36 9.18
C ASP A 284 12.87 8.99 10.16
N HIS A 285 13.77 9.85 9.71
CA HIS A 285 14.79 10.52 10.52
C HIS A 285 14.29 11.81 11.15
N TYR A 286 13.13 11.78 11.82
CA TYR A 286 12.61 12.97 12.47
C TYR A 286 12.29 12.76 13.95
N GLN A 287 12.35 13.84 14.71
CA GLN A 287 11.98 13.92 16.13
C GLN A 287 10.96 15.04 16.37
N VAL A 288 10.06 15.25 15.42
CA VAL A 288 9.08 16.32 15.51
C VAL A 288 7.90 15.95 16.39
N ARG A 289 7.46 16.88 17.24
CA ARG A 289 6.31 16.69 18.12
C ARG A 289 5.02 17.24 17.54
N HIS A 290 5.09 18.36 16.82
CA HIS A 290 3.93 19.09 16.36
C HIS A 290 3.37 18.50 15.04
N TYR A 291 2.06 18.55 14.91
CA TYR A 291 1.32 18.07 13.75
C TYR A 291 1.83 18.64 12.43
N ARG A 292 1.92 19.96 12.31
CA ARG A 292 2.42 20.63 11.08
C ARG A 292 3.90 20.34 10.80
N ALA A 293 4.69 20.10 11.83
CA ALA A 293 6.11 19.78 11.64
C ALA A 293 6.29 18.38 11.05
N TRP A 294 5.42 17.44 11.41
CA TRP A 294 5.36 16.13 10.75
C TRP A 294 5.09 16.27 9.25
N TYR A 295 4.03 16.99 8.88
CA TYR A 295 3.70 17.20 7.47
C TYR A 295 4.84 17.87 6.70
N ARG A 296 5.50 18.87 7.29
CA ARG A 296 6.64 19.55 6.67
C ARG A 296 7.77 18.57 6.37
N HIS A 297 8.21 17.78 7.37
CA HIS A 297 9.31 16.83 7.20
C HIS A 297 8.95 15.77 6.15
N ILE A 298 7.79 15.13 6.29
CA ILE A 298 7.37 14.05 5.39
C ILE A 298 7.22 14.59 3.95
N THR A 299 6.66 15.78 3.76
CA THR A 299 6.52 16.37 2.41
C THR A 299 7.87 16.60 1.75
N LEU A 300 8.84 17.16 2.48
CA LEU A 300 10.18 17.41 1.95
C LEU A 300 10.92 16.10 1.62
N ALA A 301 10.83 15.10 2.50
CA ALA A 301 11.41 13.80 2.25
C ALA A 301 10.77 13.11 1.03
N MET A 302 9.44 13.16 0.90
CA MET A 302 8.74 12.63 -0.28
C MET A 302 9.14 13.35 -1.57
N ALA A 303 9.26 14.68 -1.54
CA ALA A 303 9.69 15.46 -2.70
C ALA A 303 11.13 15.13 -3.11
N ALA A 304 12.04 14.98 -2.15
CA ALA A 304 13.42 14.57 -2.40
C ALA A 304 13.49 13.14 -2.99
N ALA A 305 12.73 12.19 -2.43
CA ALA A 305 12.66 10.82 -2.96
C ALA A 305 12.11 10.78 -4.39
N ALA A 306 11.05 11.56 -4.67
CA ALA A 306 10.47 11.65 -6.01
C ALA A 306 11.45 12.28 -7.02
N HIS A 307 12.21 13.30 -6.61
CA HIS A 307 13.27 13.89 -7.42
C HIS A 307 14.36 12.86 -7.77
N LEU A 308 14.86 12.13 -6.78
CA LEU A 308 15.84 11.06 -7.01
C LEU A 308 15.32 9.97 -7.94
N ALA A 309 14.07 9.58 -7.81
CA ALA A 309 13.45 8.61 -8.70
C ALA A 309 13.40 9.13 -10.15
N ALA A 310 13.03 10.40 -10.35
CA ALA A 310 13.01 11.03 -11.67
C ALA A 310 14.41 11.15 -12.30
N VAL A 311 15.42 11.54 -11.51
CA VAL A 311 16.82 11.60 -11.99
C VAL A 311 17.32 10.23 -12.44
N ARG A 312 17.03 9.16 -11.66
CA ARG A 312 17.43 7.78 -12.04
C ARG A 312 16.86 7.37 -13.40
N VAL A 313 15.59 7.68 -13.67
CA VAL A 313 14.97 7.38 -14.97
C VAL A 313 15.67 8.12 -16.09
N THR A 314 15.92 9.42 -15.90
CA THR A 314 16.59 10.24 -16.92
C THR A 314 18.02 9.76 -17.22
N GLU A 315 18.77 9.33 -16.20
CA GLU A 315 20.13 8.81 -16.39
C GLU A 315 20.14 7.42 -17.05
N ALA A 316 19.17 6.56 -16.73
CA ALA A 316 19.02 5.28 -17.40
C ALA A 316 18.72 5.44 -18.90
N GLU A 317 17.79 6.34 -19.26
CA GLU A 317 17.44 6.66 -20.66
C GLU A 317 18.65 7.20 -21.45
N LYS A 318 19.52 8.03 -20.83
CA LYS A 318 20.76 8.50 -21.46
C LYS A 318 21.78 7.37 -21.66
N GLY A 319 21.91 6.46 -20.69
CA GLY A 319 22.80 5.31 -20.79
C GLY A 319 22.43 4.38 -21.95
N GLU A 320 21.15 4.09 -22.13
CA GLU A 320 20.64 3.29 -23.23
C GLU A 320 20.86 3.96 -24.62
N ALA A 321 20.68 5.28 -24.69
CA ALA A 321 20.90 6.05 -25.92
C ALA A 321 22.38 6.12 -26.35
N THR A 322 23.33 5.86 -25.43
CA THR A 322 24.77 5.92 -25.70
C THR A 322 25.31 4.56 -26.19
N VAL A 323 24.57 3.46 -26.07
CA VAL A 323 24.97 2.09 -26.43
C VAL A 323 24.45 1.68 -27.83
N THR A 324 23.58 2.49 -28.43
CA THR A 324 23.06 2.31 -29.82
C THR A 324 23.84 3.16 -30.79
#